data_4a38174b612835bcd9a6771bb6c89066
#
_entry.id   4a38174b612835bcd9a6771bb6c89066
#
_cell.length_a   1.000
_cell.length_b   1.000
_cell.length_c   1.000
_cell.angle_alpha   90.00
_cell.angle_beta   90.00
_cell.angle_gamma   90.00
#
_symmetry.space_group_name_H-M   'P 1'
#
loop_
_entity.id
_entity.type
_entity.pdbx_description
1 polymer ?
#
loop_
_entity_poly.entity_id
_entity_poly.type
_entity_poly.pdbx_seq_one_letter_code
_entity_poly.pdbx_strand_id
1 'polypeptide(L)'
;MRPKIHFTAPRNWINDPNGLTYFNGEYHIFYQHFPYDTSWGTMHWGHAVTKDFQTFKHLPIALYPSKDYDRNGIFSGSALNYNGKMYLYYTAIKYRIENPEYIHKPLIKDDLIASQALLISDDGYHFNNKDAKYKVVDVITDPSLGHDQHTRDPKVWLGKNGHVYMILGSKVPNGDDFDGEVLFYESEDGMTFTYKNRFVDSSIGNMCECPDLFELDGQYFLVFSPENLDGYPRPNSNAAIMPVNFDEETCTMSKAGDLMFIDYGFDFYAPQTFLDENNKRTILGWMRMKEVLEGEEWIGLFTMPRHLSYKDGHVYQDVHPLIKNTFVHTSDTIDFDAAFLMKTTVEDNETITLGGV
;
A
#
# COMPACT_ATOMS: atom_id res chain seq x y z
N MET A 1 6.62 3.99 24.32
CA MET A 1 6.74 5.43 23.92
C MET A 1 6.31 5.57 22.46
N ARG A 2 5.33 6.43 22.16
CA ARG A 2 4.88 6.66 20.76
C ARG A 2 5.82 7.62 20.03
N PRO A 3 6.09 7.39 18.74
CA PRO A 3 6.83 8.33 17.92
C PRO A 3 6.10 9.68 17.82
N LYS A 4 6.85 10.79 17.76
CA LYS A 4 6.30 12.14 17.73
C LYS A 4 5.77 12.57 16.37
N ILE A 5 6.30 11.98 15.30
CA ILE A 5 6.05 12.41 13.91
C ILE A 5 5.67 11.27 12.96
N HIS A 6 5.67 10.02 13.43
CA HIS A 6 5.22 8.88 12.63
C HIS A 6 3.79 8.49 13.02
N PHE A 7 2.99 8.14 12.03
CA PHE A 7 1.66 7.62 12.26
C PHE A 7 1.70 6.25 12.95
N THR A 8 0.88 6.08 13.97
CA THR A 8 0.58 4.79 14.61
C THR A 8 -0.91 4.68 14.86
N ALA A 9 -1.48 3.48 14.81
CA ALA A 9 -2.84 3.29 15.31
C ALA A 9 -2.92 3.51 16.84
N PRO A 10 -4.09 3.81 17.39
CA PRO A 10 -4.27 3.95 18.85
C PRO A 10 -3.88 2.68 19.61
N ARG A 11 -4.14 1.48 19.04
CA ARG A 11 -3.88 0.16 19.63
C ARG A 11 -3.74 -0.89 18.56
N ASN A 12 -3.18 -2.04 18.94
CA ASN A 12 -3.17 -3.29 18.18
C ASN A 12 -2.34 -3.23 16.88
N TRP A 13 -2.55 -4.19 16.00
CA TRP A 13 -1.76 -4.38 14.78
C TRP A 13 -2.12 -3.40 13.68
N ILE A 14 -1.10 -2.85 13.02
CA ILE A 14 -1.21 -2.25 11.69
C ILE A 14 -0.11 -2.77 10.76
N ASN A 15 -0.42 -2.85 9.48
CA ASN A 15 0.54 -3.04 8.40
C ASN A 15 0.31 -2.04 7.27
N ASP A 16 -0.02 -2.43 6.08
CA ASP A 16 -0.02 -1.61 4.87
C ASP A 16 -0.83 -0.31 4.99
N PRO A 17 -0.30 0.82 4.53
CA PRO A 17 -1.12 1.98 4.24
C PRO A 17 -2.08 1.67 3.09
N ASN A 18 -3.34 2.07 3.22
CA ASN A 18 -4.40 1.80 2.26
C ASN A 18 -5.17 3.07 1.96
N GLY A 19 -5.76 3.15 0.79
CA GLY A 19 -6.71 4.19 0.45
C GLY A 19 -6.23 5.61 0.69
N LEU A 20 -4.92 5.86 0.60
CA LEU A 20 -4.33 7.17 0.81
C LEU A 20 -4.88 8.16 -0.22
N THR A 21 -5.45 9.26 0.26
CA THR A 21 -6.01 10.28 -0.64
C THR A 21 -6.17 11.63 0.05
N TYR A 22 -6.10 12.71 -0.73
CA TYR A 22 -6.55 14.03 -0.31
C TYR A 22 -7.99 14.23 -0.78
N PHE A 23 -8.93 14.42 0.15
CA PHE A 23 -10.34 14.53 -0.15
C PHE A 23 -11.00 15.56 0.78
N ASN A 24 -11.81 16.46 0.21
CA ASN A 24 -12.55 17.50 0.95
C ASN A 24 -11.69 18.33 1.95
N GLY A 25 -10.42 18.61 1.59
CA GLY A 25 -9.54 19.48 2.36
C GLY A 25 -8.77 18.78 3.48
N GLU A 26 -8.77 17.46 3.51
CA GLU A 26 -8.03 16.65 4.49
C GLU A 26 -7.38 15.44 3.81
N TYR A 27 -6.26 14.98 4.36
CA TYR A 27 -5.66 13.71 3.99
C TYR A 27 -6.33 12.57 4.73
N HIS A 28 -6.86 11.61 4.02
CA HIS A 28 -7.40 10.39 4.57
C HIS A 28 -6.33 9.31 4.53
N ILE A 29 -6.09 8.69 5.67
CA ILE A 29 -5.13 7.61 5.89
C ILE A 29 -5.92 6.39 6.35
N PHE A 30 -6.12 5.45 5.45
CA PHE A 30 -6.62 4.15 5.84
C PHE A 30 -5.43 3.20 6.00
N TYR A 31 -5.62 2.13 6.75
CA TYR A 31 -4.55 1.19 7.04
C TYR A 31 -5.09 -0.19 7.38
N GLN A 32 -4.35 -1.21 7.00
CA GLN A 32 -4.59 -2.57 7.45
C GLN A 32 -4.54 -2.60 8.97
N HIS A 33 -5.60 -3.10 9.60
CA HIS A 33 -5.77 -3.08 11.05
C HIS A 33 -6.40 -4.37 11.55
N PHE A 34 -5.76 -5.02 12.51
CA PHE A 34 -6.40 -6.07 13.29
C PHE A 34 -6.78 -5.51 14.66
N PRO A 35 -8.08 -5.24 14.91
CA PRO A 35 -8.50 -4.48 16.09
C PRO A 35 -8.54 -5.30 17.40
N TYR A 36 -8.21 -6.59 17.36
CA TYR A 36 -8.38 -7.49 18.51
C TYR A 36 -7.08 -7.90 19.16
N ASP A 37 -5.92 -7.75 18.48
CA ASP A 37 -4.63 -8.17 18.99
C ASP A 37 -3.50 -7.37 18.32
N THR A 38 -2.28 -7.47 18.87
CA THR A 38 -1.02 -6.98 18.30
C THR A 38 -0.38 -7.97 17.31
N SER A 39 -1.05 -9.05 16.97
CA SER A 39 -0.69 -9.99 15.90
C SER A 39 -1.60 -9.83 14.69
N TRP A 40 -1.17 -10.33 13.53
CA TRP A 40 -1.98 -10.34 12.32
C TRP A 40 -3.18 -11.31 12.44
N GLY A 41 -4.34 -10.92 11.92
CA GLY A 41 -5.56 -11.74 11.92
C GLY A 41 -6.58 -11.28 10.87
N THR A 42 -7.88 -11.36 11.17
CA THR A 42 -8.96 -10.87 10.31
C THR A 42 -8.85 -9.37 10.12
N MET A 43 -8.30 -8.94 8.98
CA MET A 43 -8.02 -7.53 8.70
C MET A 43 -9.28 -6.70 8.52
N HIS A 44 -9.17 -5.47 8.96
CA HIS A 44 -10.10 -4.35 8.78
C HIS A 44 -9.33 -3.18 8.20
N TRP A 45 -9.99 -2.13 7.75
CA TRP A 45 -9.34 -0.84 7.50
C TRP A 45 -9.63 0.11 8.64
N GLY A 46 -8.59 0.44 9.41
CA GLY A 46 -8.61 1.58 10.30
C GLY A 46 -8.61 2.87 9.49
N HIS A 47 -8.96 3.99 10.13
CA HIS A 47 -9.07 5.28 9.47
C HIS A 47 -8.59 6.41 10.37
N ALA A 48 -7.82 7.32 9.80
CA ALA A 48 -7.46 8.60 10.40
C ALA A 48 -7.47 9.71 9.35
N VAL A 49 -7.64 10.95 9.80
CA VAL A 49 -7.50 12.13 8.94
C VAL A 49 -6.49 13.09 9.53
N THR A 50 -5.84 13.85 8.65
CA THR A 50 -4.85 14.87 9.04
C THR A 50 -4.83 16.01 8.02
N LYS A 51 -4.37 17.19 8.46
CA LYS A 51 -4.09 18.34 7.59
C LYS A 51 -2.61 18.68 7.51
N ASP A 52 -1.79 18.03 8.35
CA ASP A 52 -0.38 18.40 8.55
C ASP A 52 0.57 17.20 8.65
N PHE A 53 0.05 15.96 8.61
CA PHE A 53 0.78 14.71 8.84
C PHE A 53 1.50 14.61 10.20
N GLN A 54 1.11 15.45 11.16
CA GLN A 54 1.65 15.47 12.52
C GLN A 54 0.55 15.26 13.55
N THR A 55 -0.60 15.89 13.31
CA THR A 55 -1.79 15.74 14.15
C THR A 55 -2.80 14.85 13.44
N PHE A 56 -3.07 13.69 14.00
CA PHE A 56 -4.00 12.73 13.45
C PHE A 56 -5.28 12.64 14.28
N LYS A 57 -6.42 12.81 13.61
CA LYS A 57 -7.73 12.50 14.18
C LYS A 57 -8.08 11.07 13.81
N HIS A 58 -7.96 10.15 14.76
CA HIS A 58 -8.40 8.77 14.58
C HIS A 58 -9.93 8.71 14.53
N LEU A 59 -10.44 7.94 13.58
CA LEU A 59 -11.85 7.76 13.32
C LEU A 59 -12.25 6.30 13.57
N PRO A 60 -13.54 5.96 13.61
CA PRO A 60 -13.98 4.57 13.65
C PRO A 60 -13.44 3.77 12.45
N ILE A 61 -13.37 2.46 12.61
CA ILE A 61 -13.00 1.53 11.51
C ILE A 61 -13.88 1.81 10.30
N ALA A 62 -13.25 2.06 9.14
CA ALA A 62 -13.94 2.39 7.91
C ALA A 62 -14.50 1.13 7.21
N LEU A 63 -13.66 0.09 7.07
CA LEU A 63 -14.04 -1.15 6.43
C LEU A 63 -13.87 -2.33 7.40
N TYR A 64 -14.90 -3.17 7.48
CA TYR A 64 -14.89 -4.40 8.28
C TYR A 64 -15.66 -5.52 7.57
N PRO A 65 -15.35 -6.79 7.84
CA PRO A 65 -16.09 -7.93 7.27
C PRO A 65 -17.60 -7.84 7.49
N SER A 66 -18.38 -7.93 6.44
CA SER A 66 -19.85 -7.76 6.51
C SER A 66 -20.62 -8.49 5.42
N LYS A 67 -19.91 -9.03 4.44
CA LYS A 67 -20.46 -9.82 3.33
C LYS A 67 -19.88 -11.23 3.37
N ASP A 68 -20.53 -12.21 2.73
CA ASP A 68 -20.00 -13.56 2.66
C ASP A 68 -18.64 -13.63 1.97
N TYR A 69 -18.41 -12.79 0.97
CA TYR A 69 -17.17 -12.77 0.20
C TYR A 69 -16.00 -12.09 0.93
N ASP A 70 -16.26 -11.26 1.95
CA ASP A 70 -15.23 -10.58 2.75
C ASP A 70 -15.20 -11.00 4.22
N ARG A 71 -15.89 -12.07 4.57
CA ARG A 71 -16.16 -12.48 5.97
C ARG A 71 -14.92 -12.76 6.82
N ASN A 72 -13.78 -13.06 6.17
CA ASN A 72 -12.55 -13.39 6.86
C ASN A 72 -11.45 -12.32 6.72
N GLY A 73 -11.74 -11.19 6.05
CA GLY A 73 -10.82 -10.07 6.02
C GLY A 73 -11.03 -9.07 4.90
N ILE A 74 -10.62 -7.85 5.18
CA ILE A 74 -10.51 -6.72 4.26
C ILE A 74 -9.02 -6.48 4.04
N PHE A 75 -8.46 -7.04 2.95
CA PHE A 75 -7.05 -6.87 2.63
C PHE A 75 -6.78 -5.55 1.93
N SER A 76 -5.53 -5.32 1.57
CA SER A 76 -5.05 -4.05 1.04
C SER A 76 -5.75 -3.61 -0.24
N GLY A 77 -5.63 -2.32 -0.51
CA GLY A 77 -6.24 -1.67 -1.66
C GLY A 77 -6.09 -0.15 -1.62
N SER A 78 -6.83 0.57 -2.45
CA SER A 78 -6.63 1.99 -2.67
C SER A 78 -7.93 2.79 -2.72
N ALA A 79 -7.81 4.12 -2.72
CA ALA A 79 -8.92 5.04 -2.91
C ALA A 79 -8.85 5.75 -4.26
N LEU A 80 -10.02 6.05 -4.81
CA LEU A 80 -10.19 6.94 -5.96
C LEU A 80 -11.26 7.99 -5.63
N ASN A 81 -10.92 9.27 -5.84
CA ASN A 81 -11.91 10.33 -5.81
C ASN A 81 -12.58 10.39 -7.20
N TYR A 82 -13.82 9.95 -7.27
CA TYR A 82 -14.53 9.82 -8.52
C TYR A 82 -15.96 10.34 -8.40
N ASN A 83 -16.37 11.19 -9.34
CA ASN A 83 -17.71 11.80 -9.34
C ASN A 83 -18.09 12.48 -8.00
N GLY A 84 -17.13 13.14 -7.33
CA GLY A 84 -17.35 13.85 -6.08
C GLY A 84 -17.52 12.95 -4.84
N LYS A 85 -17.25 11.65 -4.97
CA LYS A 85 -17.33 10.65 -3.91
C LYS A 85 -15.99 9.95 -3.72
N MET A 86 -15.82 9.31 -2.57
CA MET A 86 -14.67 8.46 -2.28
C MET A 86 -15.01 7.00 -2.53
N TYR A 87 -14.28 6.39 -3.47
CA TYR A 87 -14.37 4.97 -3.82
C TYR A 87 -13.21 4.24 -3.15
N LEU A 88 -13.49 3.28 -2.28
CA LEU A 88 -12.49 2.44 -1.60
C LEU A 88 -12.50 1.04 -2.20
N TYR A 89 -11.47 0.71 -2.98
CA TYR A 89 -11.29 -0.61 -3.56
C TYR A 89 -10.37 -1.44 -2.66
N TYR A 90 -10.77 -2.68 -2.39
CA TYR A 90 -10.05 -3.56 -1.46
C TYR A 90 -10.13 -5.02 -1.91
N THR A 91 -9.24 -5.84 -1.41
CA THR A 91 -9.32 -7.28 -1.60
C THR A 91 -10.15 -7.90 -0.49
N ALA A 92 -11.22 -8.56 -0.90
CA ALA A 92 -12.15 -9.27 -0.03
C ALA A 92 -11.71 -10.73 0.14
N ILE A 93 -11.58 -11.19 1.37
CA ILE A 93 -11.06 -12.52 1.70
C ILE A 93 -12.12 -13.40 2.34
N LYS A 94 -12.19 -14.64 1.81
CA LYS A 94 -12.94 -15.73 2.39
C LYS A 94 -12.03 -16.97 2.52
N TYR A 95 -11.99 -17.60 3.68
CA TYR A 95 -11.29 -18.86 3.86
C TYR A 95 -12.06 -20.01 3.21
N ARG A 96 -11.37 -20.93 2.57
CA ARG A 96 -11.99 -22.16 2.05
C ARG A 96 -12.41 -23.05 3.20
N ILE A 97 -11.54 -23.17 4.21
CA ILE A 97 -11.80 -23.90 5.44
C ILE A 97 -11.49 -23.00 6.63
N GLU A 98 -12.53 -22.70 7.41
CA GLU A 98 -12.36 -21.92 8.63
C GLU A 98 -11.71 -22.77 9.74
N ASN A 99 -10.85 -22.13 10.54
CA ASN A 99 -10.27 -22.76 11.72
C ASN A 99 -11.27 -22.65 12.89
N PRO A 100 -11.83 -23.77 13.40
CA PRO A 100 -12.81 -23.72 14.46
C PRO A 100 -12.23 -23.30 15.83
N GLU A 101 -10.91 -23.41 16.00
CA GLU A 101 -10.22 -23.02 17.24
C GLU A 101 -9.79 -21.56 17.24
N TYR A 102 -9.58 -20.98 16.05
CA TYR A 102 -9.15 -19.60 15.90
C TYR A 102 -9.65 -18.97 14.60
N ILE A 103 -10.81 -18.32 14.67
CA ILE A 103 -11.54 -17.78 13.53
C ILE A 103 -10.79 -16.71 12.70
N HIS A 104 -9.71 -16.15 13.25
CA HIS A 104 -8.96 -15.06 12.61
C HIS A 104 -7.84 -15.53 11.66
N LYS A 105 -7.67 -16.85 11.49
CA LYS A 105 -6.75 -17.46 10.52
C LYS A 105 -7.40 -18.66 9.85
N PRO A 106 -7.07 -18.97 8.58
CA PRO A 106 -7.56 -20.19 7.95
C PRO A 106 -7.00 -21.43 8.65
N LEU A 107 -7.68 -22.57 8.50
CA LEU A 107 -7.21 -23.85 9.03
C LEU A 107 -5.90 -24.28 8.37
N ILE A 108 -5.81 -24.09 7.05
CA ILE A 108 -4.60 -24.33 6.26
C ILE A 108 -4.05 -22.95 5.87
N LYS A 109 -2.75 -22.74 6.13
CA LYS A 109 -2.10 -21.47 5.79
C LYS A 109 -2.33 -21.14 4.32
N ASP A 110 -2.68 -19.88 4.05
CA ASP A 110 -2.93 -19.32 2.71
C ASP A 110 -4.08 -19.98 1.92
N ASP A 111 -4.88 -20.87 2.54
CA ASP A 111 -6.06 -21.47 1.91
C ASP A 111 -7.25 -20.51 1.96
N LEU A 112 -7.23 -19.56 1.05
CA LEU A 112 -8.23 -18.49 0.94
C LEU A 112 -8.75 -18.33 -0.48
N ILE A 113 -9.81 -17.55 -0.62
CA ILE A 113 -10.38 -17.09 -1.87
C ILE A 113 -10.32 -15.57 -1.86
N ALA A 114 -9.73 -14.99 -2.90
CA ALA A 114 -9.63 -13.54 -3.08
C ALA A 114 -10.56 -13.06 -4.19
N SER A 115 -11.26 -11.97 -3.93
CA SER A 115 -12.02 -11.19 -4.93
C SER A 115 -11.84 -9.72 -4.67
N GLN A 116 -12.11 -8.84 -5.65
CA GLN A 116 -11.97 -7.42 -5.42
C GLN A 116 -13.33 -6.78 -5.18
N ALA A 117 -13.40 -5.87 -4.24
CA ALA A 117 -14.62 -5.22 -3.83
C ALA A 117 -14.44 -3.70 -3.68
N LEU A 118 -15.55 -3.01 -3.64
CA LEU A 118 -15.67 -1.56 -3.57
C LEU A 118 -16.63 -1.17 -2.46
N LEU A 119 -16.29 -0.14 -1.69
CA LEU A 119 -17.24 0.63 -0.88
C LEU A 119 -17.19 2.10 -1.30
N ILE A 120 -18.37 2.72 -1.47
CA ILE A 120 -18.49 4.14 -1.84
C ILE A 120 -18.96 4.94 -0.63
N SER A 121 -18.28 6.05 -0.37
CA SER A 121 -18.65 7.05 0.64
C SER A 121 -18.86 8.40 -0.02
N ASP A 122 -19.93 9.09 0.37
CA ASP A 122 -20.25 10.43 -0.14
C ASP A 122 -19.37 11.52 0.47
N ASP A 123 -18.88 11.30 1.68
CA ASP A 123 -18.19 12.36 2.48
C ASP A 123 -16.80 11.97 3.00
N GLY A 124 -16.39 10.69 2.83
CA GLY A 124 -15.14 10.17 3.36
C GLY A 124 -15.15 9.87 4.86
N TYR A 125 -16.30 10.00 5.52
CA TYR A 125 -16.46 9.79 6.97
C TYR A 125 -17.47 8.70 7.32
N HIS A 126 -18.49 8.51 6.48
CA HIS A 126 -19.54 7.53 6.69
C HIS A 126 -19.41 6.38 5.70
N PHE A 127 -19.23 5.18 6.21
CA PHE A 127 -18.97 3.96 5.44
C PHE A 127 -20.06 2.91 5.74
N ASN A 128 -21.01 2.75 4.82
CA ASN A 128 -22.09 1.78 4.97
C ASN A 128 -21.61 0.38 4.53
N ASN A 129 -20.91 -0.31 5.41
CA ASN A 129 -20.40 -1.66 5.16
C ASN A 129 -21.48 -2.68 4.87
N LYS A 130 -22.72 -2.43 5.32
CA LYS A 130 -23.83 -3.37 5.15
C LYS A 130 -24.45 -3.30 3.75
N ASP A 131 -24.67 -2.09 3.22
CA ASP A 131 -25.49 -1.92 2.02
C ASP A 131 -24.72 -1.33 0.82
N ALA A 132 -23.58 -0.65 1.05
CA ALA A 132 -22.81 0.05 0.01
C ALA A 132 -21.52 -0.65 -0.40
N LYS A 133 -21.41 -1.97 -0.20
CA LYS A 133 -20.32 -2.81 -0.70
C LYS A 133 -20.72 -3.58 -1.94
N TYR A 134 -19.85 -3.55 -2.94
CA TYR A 134 -20.05 -4.20 -4.23
C TYR A 134 -18.82 -5.04 -4.59
N LYS A 135 -19.01 -6.24 -5.10
CA LYS A 135 -17.93 -7.03 -5.68
C LYS A 135 -17.70 -6.53 -7.11
N VAL A 136 -16.48 -6.14 -7.45
CA VAL A 136 -16.12 -5.51 -8.74
C VAL A 136 -15.25 -6.40 -9.62
N VAL A 137 -14.50 -7.34 -9.03
CA VAL A 137 -13.83 -8.43 -9.74
C VAL A 137 -14.10 -9.71 -8.97
N ASP A 138 -14.68 -10.69 -9.66
CA ASP A 138 -14.97 -12.00 -9.06
C ASP A 138 -13.70 -12.82 -8.81
N VAL A 139 -13.86 -13.90 -8.06
CA VAL A 139 -12.82 -14.90 -7.87
C VAL A 139 -12.33 -15.39 -9.25
N ILE A 140 -11.06 -15.32 -9.48
CA ILE A 140 -10.46 -15.82 -10.71
C ILE A 140 -10.48 -17.33 -10.68
N THR A 141 -11.17 -17.94 -11.64
CA THR A 141 -11.30 -19.41 -11.78
C THR A 141 -10.52 -19.96 -12.97
N ASP A 142 -10.15 -19.08 -13.90
CA ASP A 142 -9.29 -19.40 -15.05
C ASP A 142 -7.85 -19.02 -14.73
N PRO A 143 -6.94 -19.98 -14.56
CA PRO A 143 -5.54 -19.70 -14.21
C PRO A 143 -4.75 -18.94 -15.29
N SER A 144 -5.32 -18.80 -16.49
CA SER A 144 -4.74 -17.94 -17.53
C SER A 144 -4.98 -16.45 -17.27
N LEU A 145 -5.89 -16.10 -16.35
CA LEU A 145 -6.30 -14.73 -16.01
C LEU A 145 -5.83 -14.29 -14.62
N GLY A 146 -5.05 -15.12 -13.90
CA GLY A 146 -4.52 -14.83 -12.58
C GLY A 146 -4.71 -15.99 -11.60
N HIS A 147 -4.39 -15.77 -10.33
CA HIS A 147 -4.43 -16.78 -9.27
C HIS A 147 -5.60 -16.54 -8.32
N ASP A 148 -6.42 -17.57 -8.06
CA ASP A 148 -7.63 -17.50 -7.25
C ASP A 148 -7.42 -17.12 -5.77
N GLN A 149 -6.25 -17.44 -5.21
CA GLN A 149 -5.88 -17.17 -3.81
C GLN A 149 -5.01 -15.92 -3.67
N HIS A 150 -4.19 -15.61 -4.68
CA HIS A 150 -3.11 -14.65 -4.57
C HIS A 150 -3.30 -13.37 -5.40
N THR A 151 -4.45 -13.20 -6.08
CA THR A 151 -4.74 -11.93 -6.78
C THR A 151 -5.33 -10.93 -5.81
N ARG A 152 -4.57 -9.82 -5.53
CA ARG A 152 -4.90 -8.86 -4.47
C ARG A 152 -4.34 -7.46 -4.69
N ASP A 153 -4.65 -6.56 -3.75
CA ASP A 153 -4.11 -5.22 -3.58
C ASP A 153 -4.46 -4.27 -4.74
N PRO A 154 -5.77 -4.01 -5.00
CA PRO A 154 -6.19 -3.16 -6.10
C PRO A 154 -5.67 -1.73 -5.94
N LYS A 155 -4.87 -1.28 -6.91
CA LYS A 155 -4.56 0.13 -7.12
C LYS A 155 -5.33 0.66 -8.30
N VAL A 156 -6.05 1.76 -8.09
CA VAL A 156 -6.91 2.34 -9.12
C VAL A 156 -6.50 3.77 -9.47
N TRP A 157 -6.74 4.15 -10.72
CA TRP A 157 -6.56 5.53 -11.19
C TRP A 157 -7.58 5.87 -12.27
N LEU A 158 -7.81 7.16 -12.46
CA LEU A 158 -8.60 7.68 -13.56
C LEU A 158 -7.69 7.91 -14.77
N GLY A 159 -7.95 7.23 -15.86
CA GLY A 159 -7.20 7.36 -17.08
C GLY A 159 -7.48 8.64 -17.86
N LYS A 160 -6.64 8.96 -18.82
CA LYS A 160 -6.75 10.14 -19.69
C LYS A 160 -8.02 10.11 -20.56
N ASN A 161 -8.55 8.93 -20.83
CA ASN A 161 -9.81 8.71 -21.56
C ASN A 161 -11.07 8.82 -20.68
N GLY A 162 -10.91 9.03 -19.37
CA GLY A 162 -11.99 9.10 -18.39
C GLY A 162 -12.47 7.74 -17.84
N HIS A 163 -11.88 6.64 -18.28
CA HIS A 163 -12.12 5.31 -17.71
C HIS A 163 -11.32 5.10 -16.42
N VAL A 164 -11.80 4.22 -15.59
CA VAL A 164 -11.12 3.81 -14.35
C VAL A 164 -10.31 2.55 -14.64
N TYR A 165 -9.02 2.61 -14.36
CA TYR A 165 -8.12 1.48 -14.47
C TYR A 165 -7.79 0.91 -13.10
N MET A 166 -7.49 -0.39 -13.06
CA MET A 166 -7.07 -1.10 -11.87
C MET A 166 -5.89 -2.01 -12.20
N ILE A 167 -4.86 -1.97 -11.37
CA ILE A 167 -3.79 -2.95 -11.34
C ILE A 167 -3.93 -3.81 -10.08
N LEU A 168 -3.72 -5.13 -10.22
CA LEU A 168 -3.72 -6.11 -9.14
C LEU A 168 -2.39 -6.85 -9.13
N GLY A 169 -1.87 -7.14 -7.94
CA GLY A 169 -0.78 -8.08 -7.77
C GLY A 169 -1.29 -9.52 -7.84
N SER A 170 -0.49 -10.39 -8.45
CA SER A 170 -0.80 -11.81 -8.61
C SER A 170 0.48 -12.62 -8.80
N LYS A 171 0.33 -13.91 -9.06
CA LYS A 171 1.42 -14.81 -9.41
C LYS A 171 0.96 -15.89 -10.39
N VAL A 172 1.87 -16.36 -11.21
CA VAL A 172 1.63 -17.39 -12.20
C VAL A 172 2.60 -18.57 -11.99
N PRO A 173 2.17 -19.84 -12.13
CA PRO A 173 3.05 -20.99 -11.99
C PRO A 173 4.21 -20.96 -12.97
N ASN A 174 5.42 -21.27 -12.49
CA ASN A 174 6.64 -21.45 -13.27
C ASN A 174 7.40 -22.70 -12.76
N GLY A 175 7.16 -23.86 -13.36
CA GLY A 175 7.68 -25.14 -12.89
C GLY A 175 7.15 -25.50 -11.50
N ASP A 176 8.08 -25.67 -10.55
CA ASP A 176 7.77 -25.97 -9.14
C ASP A 176 7.62 -24.70 -8.27
N ASP A 177 7.75 -23.51 -8.87
CA ASP A 177 7.68 -22.20 -8.21
C ASP A 177 6.66 -21.29 -8.93
N PHE A 178 6.75 -19.98 -8.68
CA PHE A 178 5.91 -18.96 -9.28
C PHE A 178 6.76 -17.80 -9.80
N ASP A 179 6.24 -17.11 -10.82
CA ASP A 179 6.67 -15.77 -11.20
C ASP A 179 5.63 -14.75 -10.73
N GLY A 180 6.10 -13.59 -10.29
CA GLY A 180 5.24 -12.46 -10.00
C GLY A 180 4.56 -11.95 -11.28
N GLU A 181 3.30 -11.60 -11.14
CA GLU A 181 2.54 -10.95 -12.21
C GLU A 181 1.72 -9.78 -11.68
N VAL A 182 1.38 -8.86 -12.57
CA VAL A 182 0.35 -7.86 -12.35
C VAL A 182 -0.72 -7.97 -13.42
N LEU A 183 -1.97 -7.78 -13.03
CA LEU A 183 -3.15 -7.87 -13.87
C LEU A 183 -3.76 -6.50 -14.05
N PHE A 184 -4.21 -6.19 -15.25
CA PHE A 184 -4.84 -4.91 -15.59
C PHE A 184 -6.31 -5.09 -15.93
N TYR A 185 -7.13 -4.22 -15.38
CA TYR A 185 -8.56 -4.14 -15.61
C TYR A 185 -8.96 -2.70 -15.97
N GLU A 186 -10.05 -2.57 -16.72
CA GLU A 186 -10.63 -1.28 -17.12
C GLU A 186 -12.13 -1.27 -16.83
N SER A 187 -12.65 -0.10 -16.48
CA SER A 187 -14.06 0.15 -16.20
C SER A 187 -14.47 1.54 -16.69
N GLU A 188 -15.65 1.66 -17.30
CA GLU A 188 -16.24 2.96 -17.69
C GLU A 188 -16.92 3.66 -16.50
N ASP A 189 -17.38 2.90 -15.51
CA ASP A 189 -18.20 3.37 -14.38
C ASP A 189 -17.51 3.29 -13.01
N GLY A 190 -16.32 2.69 -12.94
CA GLY A 190 -15.60 2.39 -11.69
C GLY A 190 -16.22 1.25 -10.88
N MET A 191 -17.20 0.53 -11.41
CA MET A 191 -17.91 -0.55 -10.71
C MET A 191 -17.84 -1.89 -11.44
N THR A 192 -17.87 -1.85 -12.78
CA THR A 192 -17.84 -3.05 -13.62
C THR A 192 -16.49 -3.10 -14.34
N PHE A 193 -15.61 -3.98 -13.89
CA PHE A 193 -14.26 -4.11 -14.43
C PHE A 193 -14.13 -5.27 -15.40
N THR A 194 -13.46 -5.01 -16.52
CA THR A 194 -13.12 -6.01 -17.54
C THR A 194 -11.61 -6.21 -17.58
N TYR A 195 -11.17 -7.46 -17.59
CA TYR A 195 -9.76 -7.80 -17.77
C TYR A 195 -9.24 -7.28 -19.12
N LYS A 196 -8.05 -6.69 -19.10
CA LYS A 196 -7.39 -6.12 -20.29
C LYS A 196 -6.12 -6.86 -20.66
N ASN A 197 -5.19 -6.97 -19.70
CA ASN A 197 -3.86 -7.50 -19.97
C ASN A 197 -3.17 -7.93 -18.68
N ARG A 198 -1.98 -8.51 -18.81
CA ARG A 198 -1.08 -8.82 -17.70
C ARG A 198 0.38 -8.55 -18.07
N PHE A 199 1.20 -8.37 -17.08
CA PHE A 199 2.65 -8.37 -17.19
C PHE A 199 3.21 -9.41 -16.23
N VAL A 200 4.08 -10.30 -16.76
CA VAL A 200 4.74 -11.36 -16.00
C VAL A 200 6.25 -11.20 -16.17
N ASP A 201 6.98 -11.21 -15.08
CA ASP A 201 8.44 -11.13 -15.11
C ASP A 201 9.03 -11.72 -13.83
N SER A 202 9.95 -12.69 -13.95
CA SER A 202 10.62 -13.32 -12.81
C SER A 202 11.46 -12.32 -11.98
N SER A 203 11.86 -11.20 -12.57
CA SER A 203 12.61 -10.16 -11.84
C SER A 203 11.79 -9.36 -10.83
N ILE A 204 10.45 -9.56 -10.79
CA ILE A 204 9.58 -8.95 -9.76
C ILE A 204 9.26 -9.89 -8.59
N GLY A 205 10.08 -10.94 -8.41
CA GLY A 205 9.88 -11.97 -7.40
C GLY A 205 8.85 -13.01 -7.83
N ASN A 206 8.41 -13.85 -6.90
CA ASN A 206 7.38 -14.85 -7.18
C ASN A 206 5.97 -14.43 -6.74
N MET A 207 5.82 -13.21 -6.23
CA MET A 207 4.56 -12.50 -5.99
C MET A 207 4.82 -10.99 -6.02
N CYS A 208 3.96 -10.25 -6.68
CA CYS A 208 3.97 -8.79 -6.70
C CYS A 208 2.90 -8.26 -5.73
N GLU A 209 3.27 -7.94 -4.48
CA GLU A 209 2.34 -7.35 -3.50
C GLU A 209 2.25 -5.83 -3.64
N CYS A 210 1.09 -5.27 -3.33
CA CYS A 210 0.83 -3.83 -3.28
C CYS A 210 1.32 -3.07 -4.53
N PRO A 211 0.97 -3.49 -5.76
CA PRO A 211 1.41 -2.80 -6.97
C PRO A 211 0.83 -1.39 -7.03
N ASP A 212 1.65 -0.44 -7.45
CA ASP A 212 1.26 0.96 -7.65
C ASP A 212 1.91 1.49 -8.93
N LEU A 213 1.10 1.73 -9.96
CA LEU A 213 1.53 2.22 -11.27
C LEU A 213 1.17 3.69 -11.43
N PHE A 214 2.15 4.52 -11.75
CA PHE A 214 1.94 5.95 -11.95
C PHE A 214 2.97 6.57 -12.90
N GLU A 215 2.60 7.71 -13.48
CA GLU A 215 3.51 8.56 -14.22
C GLU A 215 4.17 9.58 -13.26
N LEU A 216 5.47 9.76 -13.38
CA LEU A 216 6.28 10.71 -12.62
C LEU A 216 7.24 11.42 -13.59
N ASP A 217 7.05 12.73 -13.77
CA ASP A 217 7.89 13.59 -14.62
C ASP A 217 8.11 13.00 -16.05
N GLY A 218 7.07 12.38 -16.63
CA GLY A 218 7.05 11.85 -17.99
C GLY A 218 7.52 10.40 -18.13
N GLN A 219 7.84 9.71 -17.02
CA GLN A 219 8.20 8.29 -16.99
C GLN A 219 7.19 7.52 -16.13
N TYR A 220 6.70 6.36 -16.61
CA TYR A 220 5.91 5.46 -15.79
C TYR A 220 6.80 4.61 -14.88
N PHE A 221 6.30 4.39 -13.67
CA PHE A 221 6.94 3.53 -12.65
C PHE A 221 5.95 2.55 -12.07
N LEU A 222 6.40 1.32 -11.89
CA LEU A 222 5.75 0.32 -11.05
C LEU A 222 6.47 0.29 -9.70
N VAL A 223 5.76 0.61 -8.62
CA VAL A 223 6.20 0.40 -7.23
C VAL A 223 5.49 -0.82 -6.69
N PHE A 224 6.18 -1.67 -5.96
CA PHE A 224 5.62 -2.91 -5.40
C PHE A 224 6.51 -3.50 -4.30
N SER A 225 5.97 -4.50 -3.59
CA SER A 225 6.71 -5.28 -2.60
C SER A 225 6.85 -6.73 -3.09
N PRO A 226 8.02 -7.12 -3.61
CA PRO A 226 8.24 -8.47 -4.13
C PRO A 226 8.39 -9.48 -2.99
N GLU A 227 7.75 -10.65 -3.14
CA GLU A 227 8.09 -11.83 -2.34
C GLU A 227 9.19 -12.65 -3.04
N ASN A 228 10.13 -13.22 -2.25
CA ASN A 228 11.18 -14.13 -2.70
C ASN A 228 11.98 -13.61 -3.91
N LEU A 229 12.46 -12.38 -3.83
CA LEU A 229 13.28 -11.78 -4.87
C LEU A 229 14.71 -12.32 -4.79
N ASP A 230 15.12 -13.12 -5.76
CA ASP A 230 16.44 -13.72 -5.84
C ASP A 230 17.57 -12.70 -5.93
N GLY A 231 18.71 -13.02 -5.31
CA GLY A 231 19.91 -12.16 -5.34
C GLY A 231 19.86 -10.94 -4.41
N TYR A 232 18.80 -10.79 -3.63
CA TYR A 232 18.65 -9.69 -2.68
C TYR A 232 18.77 -10.19 -1.24
N PRO A 233 19.43 -9.41 -0.34
CA PRO A 233 19.72 -9.86 1.03
C PRO A 233 18.48 -10.05 1.91
N ARG A 234 17.31 -9.59 1.45
CA ARG A 234 16.03 -9.65 2.17
C ARG A 234 14.91 -10.06 1.21
N PRO A 235 14.78 -11.35 0.88
CA PRO A 235 13.85 -11.79 -0.16
C PRO A 235 12.36 -11.45 0.12
N ASN A 236 11.96 -11.30 1.37
CA ASN A 236 10.56 -11.05 1.76
C ASN A 236 10.37 -9.71 2.50
N SER A 237 11.19 -8.72 2.22
CA SER A 237 11.20 -7.48 3.02
C SER A 237 11.61 -6.26 2.19
N ASN A 238 11.37 -6.30 0.90
CA ASN A 238 11.77 -5.24 0.00
C ASN A 238 10.55 -4.44 -0.48
N ALA A 239 10.80 -3.17 -0.78
CA ALA A 239 9.90 -2.39 -1.62
C ALA A 239 10.73 -1.89 -2.80
N ALA A 240 10.25 -2.15 -3.98
CA ALA A 240 10.96 -1.91 -5.23
C ALA A 240 10.24 -0.85 -6.08
N ILE A 241 11.01 -0.19 -6.93
CA ILE A 241 10.52 0.68 -7.99
C ILE A 241 11.21 0.30 -9.29
N MET A 242 10.43 0.20 -10.36
CA MET A 242 10.93 -0.16 -11.68
C MET A 242 10.38 0.81 -12.72
N PRO A 243 11.22 1.46 -13.54
CA PRO A 243 10.76 2.24 -14.68
C PRO A 243 10.16 1.29 -15.71
N VAL A 244 8.98 1.65 -16.23
CA VAL A 244 8.25 0.85 -17.22
C VAL A 244 7.77 1.70 -18.38
N ASN A 245 7.65 1.08 -19.57
CA ASN A 245 6.80 1.63 -20.61
C ASN A 245 5.38 1.13 -20.38
N PHE A 246 4.41 2.00 -20.45
CA PHE A 246 3.01 1.65 -20.27
C PHE A 246 2.13 2.34 -21.30
N ASP A 247 1.33 1.56 -22.00
CA ASP A 247 0.28 2.04 -22.87
C ASP A 247 -1.07 1.85 -22.17
N GLU A 248 -1.72 2.95 -21.83
CA GLU A 248 -2.94 2.94 -21.02
C GLU A 248 -4.14 2.33 -21.78
N GLU A 249 -4.22 2.53 -23.10
CA GLU A 249 -5.37 2.07 -23.90
C GLU A 249 -5.39 0.53 -24.00
N THR A 250 -4.23 -0.08 -24.17
CA THR A 250 -4.07 -1.54 -24.29
C THR A 250 -3.69 -2.21 -22.98
N CYS A 251 -3.35 -1.44 -21.96
CA CYS A 251 -2.72 -1.90 -20.71
C CYS A 251 -1.48 -2.77 -20.97
N THR A 252 -0.71 -2.45 -22.01
CA THR A 252 0.53 -3.14 -22.33
C THR A 252 1.66 -2.52 -21.54
N MET A 253 2.37 -3.33 -20.75
CA MET A 253 3.51 -2.92 -19.94
C MET A 253 4.77 -3.68 -20.34
N SER A 254 5.91 -2.99 -20.33
CA SER A 254 7.24 -3.59 -20.51
C SER A 254 8.27 -2.85 -19.66
N LYS A 255 9.35 -3.51 -19.29
CA LYS A 255 10.45 -2.88 -18.56
C LYS A 255 11.10 -1.78 -19.39
N ALA A 256 11.37 -0.63 -18.77
CA ALA A 256 12.14 0.47 -19.34
C ALA A 256 13.52 0.64 -18.67
N GLY A 257 13.79 -0.07 -17.60
CA GLY A 257 15.06 -0.05 -16.88
C GLY A 257 15.12 -1.10 -15.77
N ASP A 258 16.20 -1.04 -15.00
CA ASP A 258 16.46 -1.97 -13.91
C ASP A 258 15.56 -1.69 -12.69
N LEU A 259 15.28 -2.73 -11.94
CA LEU A 259 14.63 -2.65 -10.65
C LEU A 259 15.57 -2.00 -9.63
N MET A 260 15.04 -1.06 -8.86
CA MET A 260 15.74 -0.37 -7.77
C MET A 260 14.96 -0.51 -6.47
N PHE A 261 15.65 -0.45 -5.33
CA PHE A 261 14.95 -0.28 -4.05
C PHE A 261 14.42 1.16 -3.93
N ILE A 262 13.17 1.29 -3.48
CA ILE A 262 12.62 2.61 -3.20
C ILE A 262 13.02 3.11 -1.80
N ASP A 263 13.43 2.22 -0.92
CA ASP A 263 13.96 2.53 0.41
C ASP A 263 15.02 1.49 0.81
N TYR A 264 16.09 1.93 1.46
CA TYR A 264 17.17 1.06 1.93
C TYR A 264 17.02 0.66 3.40
N GLY A 265 15.98 1.14 4.09
CA GLY A 265 15.65 0.76 5.46
C GLY A 265 15.22 -0.71 5.58
N PHE A 266 15.48 -1.31 6.75
CA PHE A 266 15.18 -2.73 7.00
C PHE A 266 13.69 -3.03 7.08
N ASP A 267 12.88 -2.05 7.43
CA ASP A 267 11.50 -2.24 7.84
C ASP A 267 10.49 -1.65 6.85
N PHE A 268 10.94 -0.98 5.80
CA PHE A 268 10.06 -0.37 4.81
C PHE A 268 9.41 -1.44 3.91
N TYR A 269 8.07 -1.48 3.90
CA TYR A 269 7.29 -2.45 3.12
C TYR A 269 5.94 -1.88 2.69
N ALA A 270 5.30 -2.52 1.71
CA ALA A 270 3.94 -2.23 1.23
C ALA A 270 3.66 -0.74 0.99
N PRO A 271 4.52 0.01 0.28
CA PRO A 271 4.29 1.42 0.04
C PRO A 271 3.07 1.64 -0.84
N GLN A 272 2.39 2.75 -0.61
CA GLN A 272 1.35 3.26 -1.50
C GLN A 272 1.62 4.72 -1.82
N THR A 273 1.35 5.12 -3.07
CA THR A 273 1.43 6.53 -3.47
C THR A 273 0.05 7.14 -3.64
N PHE A 274 -0.03 8.45 -3.53
CA PHE A 274 -1.21 9.25 -3.78
C PHE A 274 -0.82 10.64 -4.28
N LEU A 275 -1.78 11.43 -4.73
CA LEU A 275 -1.56 12.84 -5.06
C LEU A 275 -1.97 13.70 -3.87
N ASP A 276 -1.08 14.62 -3.46
CA ASP A 276 -1.37 15.61 -2.42
C ASP A 276 -2.29 16.73 -2.93
N GLU A 277 -2.55 17.74 -2.10
CA GLU A 277 -3.39 18.90 -2.43
C GLU A 277 -2.85 19.75 -3.60
N ASN A 278 -1.58 19.58 -3.95
CA ASN A 278 -0.91 20.26 -5.05
C ASN A 278 -0.66 19.34 -6.26
N ASN A 279 -1.30 18.16 -6.30
CA ASN A 279 -1.09 17.11 -7.29
C ASN A 279 0.36 16.61 -7.37
N LYS A 280 1.10 16.64 -6.25
CA LYS A 280 2.41 16.04 -6.16
C LYS A 280 2.31 14.58 -5.71
N ARG A 281 3.06 13.71 -6.42
CA ARG A 281 3.12 12.28 -6.06
C ARG A 281 3.81 12.13 -4.71
N THR A 282 3.09 11.57 -3.77
CA THR A 282 3.53 11.36 -2.38
C THR A 282 3.50 9.89 -2.08
N ILE A 283 4.51 9.38 -1.38
CA ILE A 283 4.62 7.98 -0.97
C ILE A 283 4.60 7.85 0.54
N LEU A 284 3.96 6.80 1.02
CA LEU A 284 3.92 6.37 2.42
C LEU A 284 4.12 4.85 2.46
N GLY A 285 4.91 4.35 3.40
CA GLY A 285 5.15 2.92 3.56
C GLY A 285 4.98 2.46 5.01
N TRP A 286 4.72 1.17 5.18
CA TRP A 286 4.72 0.53 6.48
C TRP A 286 6.15 0.34 6.99
N MET A 287 6.41 0.78 8.21
CA MET A 287 7.62 0.45 8.96
C MET A 287 7.28 -0.70 9.91
N ARG A 288 7.80 -1.88 9.59
CA ARG A 288 7.57 -3.09 10.38
C ARG A 288 8.30 -2.99 11.70
N MET A 289 7.65 -3.47 12.74
CA MET A 289 8.27 -3.66 14.06
C MET A 289 8.43 -5.16 14.31
N LYS A 290 9.56 -5.55 14.87
CA LYS A 290 9.84 -6.95 15.21
C LYS A 290 8.92 -7.45 16.31
N GLU A 291 8.67 -6.58 17.30
CA GLU A 291 7.90 -6.90 18.50
C GLU A 291 7.23 -5.65 19.08
N VAL A 292 6.25 -5.87 19.91
CA VAL A 292 5.61 -4.80 20.70
C VAL A 292 6.63 -4.27 21.72
N LEU A 293 6.75 -2.95 21.82
CA LEU A 293 7.60 -2.33 22.83
C LEU A 293 7.05 -2.57 24.23
N GLU A 294 7.91 -2.71 25.22
CA GLU A 294 7.51 -2.94 26.62
C GLU A 294 6.52 -1.85 27.11
N GLY A 295 5.39 -2.31 27.66
CA GLY A 295 4.32 -1.44 28.15
C GLY A 295 3.41 -0.82 27.08
N GLU A 296 3.62 -1.14 25.80
CA GLU A 296 2.77 -0.68 24.72
C GLU A 296 1.74 -1.75 24.28
N GLU A 297 0.66 -1.28 23.67
CA GLU A 297 -0.43 -2.14 23.17
C GLU A 297 -0.66 -1.92 21.66
N TRP A 298 0.37 -1.53 20.91
CA TRP A 298 0.32 -1.28 19.48
C TRP A 298 1.60 -1.79 18.79
N ILE A 299 1.51 -2.09 17.51
CA ILE A 299 2.63 -2.53 16.68
C ILE A 299 2.43 -2.10 15.24
N GLY A 300 3.52 -1.69 14.60
CA GLY A 300 3.53 -1.13 13.25
C GLY A 300 3.34 0.39 13.25
N LEU A 301 4.03 1.07 12.34
CA LEU A 301 3.95 2.52 12.15
C LEU A 301 4.19 2.83 10.66
N PHE A 302 3.87 4.07 10.25
CA PHE A 302 4.15 4.50 8.89
C PHE A 302 5.35 5.43 8.84
N THR A 303 6.03 5.42 7.69
CA THR A 303 7.04 6.42 7.36
C THR A 303 6.40 7.81 7.36
N MET A 304 7.22 8.85 7.42
CA MET A 304 6.76 10.17 7.01
C MET A 304 6.41 10.15 5.53
N PRO A 305 5.37 10.90 5.09
CA PRO A 305 5.10 11.07 3.68
C PRO A 305 6.26 11.79 2.99
N ARG A 306 6.59 11.35 1.77
CA ARG A 306 7.69 11.87 0.96
C ARG A 306 7.19 12.21 -0.42
N HIS A 307 7.52 13.39 -0.94
CA HIS A 307 7.33 13.74 -2.33
C HIS A 307 8.29 12.94 -3.20
N LEU A 308 7.80 12.44 -4.32
CA LEU A 308 8.61 11.81 -5.35
C LEU A 308 8.87 12.80 -6.49
N SER A 309 10.04 12.72 -7.08
CA SER A 309 10.38 13.36 -8.34
C SER A 309 11.36 12.49 -9.14
N TYR A 310 11.34 12.64 -10.47
CA TYR A 310 12.25 11.92 -11.35
C TYR A 310 13.06 12.90 -12.17
N LYS A 311 14.37 12.75 -12.13
CA LYS A 311 15.28 13.60 -12.87
C LYS A 311 16.59 12.86 -13.17
N ASP A 312 17.12 13.05 -14.37
CA ASP A 312 18.45 12.54 -14.79
C ASP A 312 18.61 11.01 -14.54
N GLY A 313 17.54 10.22 -14.75
CA GLY A 313 17.56 8.78 -14.54
C GLY A 313 17.36 8.32 -13.09
N HIS A 314 17.14 9.23 -12.15
CA HIS A 314 17.03 8.94 -10.72
C HIS A 314 15.68 9.35 -10.13
N VAL A 315 15.14 8.54 -9.24
CA VAL A 315 13.98 8.88 -8.40
C VAL A 315 14.49 9.49 -7.10
N TYR A 316 14.02 10.70 -6.82
CA TYR A 316 14.34 11.43 -5.59
C TYR A 316 13.15 11.42 -4.64
N GLN A 317 13.44 11.39 -3.36
CA GLN A 317 12.46 11.48 -2.29
C GLN A 317 12.82 12.64 -1.37
N ASP A 318 11.84 13.50 -1.07
CA ASP A 318 12.00 14.59 -0.10
C ASP A 318 10.83 14.54 0.91
N VAL A 319 11.13 14.80 2.17
CA VAL A 319 10.10 14.86 3.23
C VAL A 319 9.02 15.87 2.83
N HIS A 320 7.76 15.49 2.99
CA HIS A 320 6.63 16.33 2.63
C HIS A 320 6.72 17.72 3.28
N PRO A 321 6.46 18.82 2.56
CA PRO A 321 6.62 20.18 3.06
C PRO A 321 5.86 20.48 4.35
N LEU A 322 4.67 19.93 4.54
CA LEU A 322 3.88 20.08 5.77
C LEU A 322 4.61 19.58 7.03
N ILE A 323 5.50 18.59 6.88
CA ILE A 323 6.36 18.15 7.98
C ILE A 323 7.66 18.95 7.99
N LYS A 324 8.36 19.05 6.85
CA LYS A 324 9.67 19.67 6.75
C LYS A 324 9.67 21.11 7.29
N ASN A 325 8.62 21.88 7.00
CA ASN A 325 8.51 23.27 7.40
C ASN A 325 8.26 23.48 8.91
N THR A 326 8.04 22.43 9.68
CA THR A 326 7.91 22.52 11.14
C THR A 326 9.24 22.47 11.86
N PHE A 327 10.30 22.02 11.18
CA PHE A 327 11.68 22.03 11.69
C PHE A 327 12.28 23.42 11.44
N VAL A 328 11.93 24.39 12.31
CA VAL A 328 12.29 25.81 12.14
C VAL A 328 13.60 26.19 12.84
N HIS A 329 14.10 25.33 13.73
CA HIS A 329 15.34 25.58 14.46
C HIS A 329 16.47 24.75 13.82
N THR A 330 17.61 25.40 13.57
CA THR A 330 18.83 24.74 13.07
C THR A 330 19.83 24.65 14.21
N SER A 331 20.48 23.52 14.36
CA SER A 331 21.53 23.27 15.35
C SER A 331 22.60 22.38 14.75
N ASP A 332 23.83 22.60 15.16
CA ASP A 332 24.98 21.73 14.83
C ASP A 332 25.09 20.52 15.78
N THR A 333 24.19 20.41 16.75
CA THR A 333 24.08 19.28 17.68
C THR A 333 22.72 18.67 17.64
N ILE A 334 22.67 17.34 17.79
CA ILE A 334 21.41 16.58 17.81
C ILE A 334 20.92 16.43 19.24
N ASP A 335 19.68 16.85 19.48
CA ASP A 335 18.93 16.52 20.70
C ASP A 335 18.13 15.24 20.44
N PHE A 336 18.58 14.11 20.96
CA PHE A 336 17.91 12.81 20.79
C PHE A 336 16.58 12.68 21.56
N ASP A 337 16.28 13.61 22.49
CA ASP A 337 14.99 13.64 23.17
C ASP A 337 13.93 14.40 22.34
N ALA A 338 14.35 15.07 21.27
CA ALA A 338 13.47 15.79 20.35
C ALA A 338 13.31 15.05 18.99
N ALA A 339 12.27 15.36 18.24
CA ALA A 339 12.23 15.01 16.82
C ALA A 339 13.16 15.96 16.05
N PHE A 340 13.96 15.42 15.15
CA PHE A 340 14.87 16.20 14.31
C PHE A 340 14.87 15.74 12.86
N LEU A 341 15.22 16.63 11.97
CA LEU A 341 15.51 16.37 10.56
C LEU A 341 16.99 16.67 10.30
N MET A 342 17.77 15.64 9.99
CA MET A 342 19.18 15.78 9.67
C MET A 342 19.37 15.84 8.15
N LYS A 343 20.17 16.81 7.70
CA LYS A 343 20.66 16.86 6.33
C LYS A 343 22.19 16.82 6.35
N THR A 344 22.75 15.85 5.66
CA THR A 344 24.19 15.69 5.56
C THR A 344 24.59 15.16 4.18
N THR A 345 25.85 15.30 3.85
CA THR A 345 26.47 14.66 2.69
C THR A 345 27.33 13.51 3.18
N VAL A 346 27.26 12.37 2.54
CA VAL A 346 28.05 11.17 2.85
C VAL A 346 28.88 10.87 1.60
N GLU A 347 30.16 10.75 1.77
CA GLU A 347 31.08 10.32 0.71
C GLU A 347 31.04 8.79 0.55
N ASP A 348 31.52 8.28 -0.57
CA ASP A 348 31.61 6.85 -0.81
C ASP A 348 32.41 6.15 0.31
N ASN A 349 31.82 5.10 0.87
CA ASN A 349 32.34 4.33 2.01
C ASN A 349 32.36 5.04 3.38
N GLU A 350 31.75 6.21 3.51
CA GLU A 350 31.49 6.81 4.81
C GLU A 350 30.27 6.16 5.49
N THR A 351 30.30 6.14 6.81
CA THR A 351 29.20 5.66 7.65
C THR A 351 28.85 6.72 8.69
N ILE A 352 27.57 7.02 8.80
CA ILE A 352 27.03 7.84 9.88
C ILE A 352 26.32 6.93 10.85
N THR A 353 26.73 6.95 12.11
CA THR A 353 26.05 6.21 13.19
C THR A 353 25.26 7.19 14.04
N LEU A 354 23.95 6.96 14.13
CA LEU A 354 23.03 7.72 14.98
C LEU A 354 22.55 6.82 16.11
N GLY A 355 22.83 7.25 17.35
CA GLY A 355 22.56 6.45 18.54
C GLY A 355 23.65 5.38 18.74
N GLY A 356 24.04 5.18 19.94
CA GLY A 356 24.99 4.12 20.29
C GLY A 356 24.23 2.91 20.84
N VAL A 357 24.16 1.84 20.11
CA VAL A 357 23.94 0.49 20.63
C VAL A 357 25.08 -0.37 20.15
#